data_65a4dbd79b4b9ba3aa976ac2c353f3d0
#
_entry.id   65a4dbd79b4b9ba3aa976ac2c353f3d0
#
_cell.length_a   1.000
_cell.length_b   1.000
_cell.length_c   1.000
_cell.angle_alpha   90.00
_cell.angle_beta   90.00
_cell.angle_gamma   90.00
#
_symmetry.space_group_name_H-M   'P 1'
#
loop_
_entity.id
_entity.type
_entity.pdbx_description
1 polymer ?
#
loop_
_entity_poly.entity_id
_entity_poly.type
_entity_poly.pdbx_seq_one_letter_code
_entity_poly.pdbx_strand_id
1 'polypeptide(L)'
;MFIYTIQPMPGQKAKFEGDPSIKYRVKRLDDSIPSSKKGRTEIIRENLEYDKAVELINGFNAVEGKSQGIREEVARQKNEL
;
A
#
# COMPACT_ATOMS: atom_id res chain seq x y z
N MET A 1 6.61 12.63 -5.72
CA MET A 1 6.51 11.89 -4.44
C MET A 1 5.85 10.56 -4.67
N PHE A 2 6.33 9.51 -4.02
CA PHE A 2 5.71 8.20 -4.11
C PHE A 2 4.80 7.97 -2.92
N ILE A 3 3.65 7.38 -3.20
CA ILE A 3 2.68 6.99 -2.17
C ILE A 3 2.47 5.49 -2.28
N TYR A 4 2.64 4.78 -1.18
CA TYR A 4 2.50 3.33 -1.14
C TYR A 4 1.19 2.96 -0.48
N THR A 5 0.45 2.06 -1.09
CA THR A 5 -0.83 1.59 -0.55
C THR A 5 -0.86 0.08 -0.47
N ILE A 6 -1.63 -0.44 0.48
CA ILE A 6 -1.86 -1.86 0.64
C ILE A 6 -3.27 -2.15 0.15
N GLN A 7 -3.40 -3.12 -0.73
CA GLN A 7 -4.70 -3.51 -1.28
C GLN A 7 -4.85 -5.03 -1.22
N PRO A 8 -6.06 -5.54 -1.01
CA PRO A 8 -6.30 -6.96 -1.20
C PRO A 8 -5.97 -7.36 -2.63
N MET A 9 -5.51 -8.59 -2.80
CA MET A 9 -5.30 -9.13 -4.14
C MET A 9 -6.62 -9.14 -4.91
N PRO A 10 -6.57 -9.01 -6.25
CA PRO A 10 -7.80 -9.06 -7.05
C PRO A 10 -8.61 -10.32 -6.76
N GLY A 11 -9.92 -10.15 -6.64
CA GLY A 11 -10.81 -11.26 -6.38
C GLY A 11 -10.92 -11.66 -4.91
N GLN A 12 -10.17 -11.03 -4.04
CA GLN A 12 -10.23 -11.29 -2.60
C GLN A 12 -10.81 -10.09 -1.88
N LYS A 13 -11.62 -10.35 -0.87
CA LYS A 13 -12.22 -9.30 -0.05
C LYS A 13 -11.82 -9.49 1.40
N ALA A 14 -11.30 -8.43 1.99
CA ALA A 14 -11.03 -8.41 3.41
C ALA A 14 -12.34 -8.17 4.16
N LYS A 15 -12.58 -8.94 5.20
CA LYS A 15 -13.76 -8.74 6.07
C LYS A 15 -13.52 -7.58 7.03
N PHE A 16 -12.27 -7.29 7.29
CA PHE A 16 -11.83 -6.18 8.12
C PHE A 16 -10.42 -5.83 7.70
N GLU A 17 -9.95 -4.67 8.09
CA GLU A 17 -8.60 -4.26 7.76
C GLU A 17 -7.57 -5.17 8.41
N GLY A 18 -6.62 -5.63 7.62
CA GLY A 18 -5.61 -6.55 8.11
C GLY A 18 -6.08 -7.99 8.21
N ASP A 19 -7.18 -8.34 7.54
CA ASP A 19 -7.71 -9.69 7.53
C ASP A 19 -6.62 -10.69 7.15
N PRO A 20 -6.23 -11.61 8.04
CA PRO A 20 -5.14 -12.54 7.75
C PRO A 20 -5.54 -13.70 6.83
N SER A 21 -6.82 -13.83 6.52
CA SER A 21 -7.30 -14.93 5.69
C SER A 21 -7.08 -14.70 4.20
N ILE A 22 -6.68 -13.49 3.81
CA ILE A 22 -6.45 -13.15 2.40
C ILE A 22 -5.04 -12.62 2.23
N LYS A 23 -4.65 -12.46 0.97
CA LYS A 23 -3.35 -11.90 0.61
C LYS A 23 -3.52 -10.48 0.12
N TYR A 24 -2.41 -9.73 0.15
CA TYR A 24 -2.40 -8.32 -0.20
C TYR A 24 -1.30 -8.03 -1.19
N ARG A 25 -1.40 -6.87 -1.81
CA ARG A 25 -0.34 -6.36 -2.66
C ARG A 25 -0.02 -4.93 -2.26
N VAL A 26 1.20 -4.52 -2.55
CA VAL A 26 1.65 -3.14 -2.33
C VAL A 26 1.74 -2.46 -3.68
N LYS A 27 1.10 -1.33 -3.80
CA LYS A 27 1.09 -0.51 -5.00
C LYS A 27 1.77 0.82 -4.70
N ARG A 28 2.55 1.31 -5.66
CA ARG A 28 3.19 2.61 -5.57
C ARG A 28 2.53 3.56 -6.55
N LEU A 29 2.17 4.74 -6.07
CA LEU A 29 1.62 5.79 -6.91
C LEU A 29 2.64 6.92 -6.97
N ASP A 30 2.94 7.38 -8.19
CA ASP A 30 3.80 8.54 -8.40
C ASP A 30 2.90 9.74 -8.70
N ASP A 31 2.74 10.62 -7.73
CA ASP A 31 1.84 11.76 -7.85
C ASP A 31 2.37 12.86 -8.76
N SER A 32 3.63 12.76 -9.20
CA SER A 32 4.18 13.69 -10.17
C SER A 32 3.74 13.37 -11.60
N ILE A 33 3.16 12.20 -11.82
CA ILE A 33 2.67 11.78 -13.13
C ILE A 33 1.17 12.03 -13.16
N PRO A 34 0.66 12.76 -14.19
CA PRO A 34 -0.78 13.00 -14.31
C PRO A 34 -1.58 11.70 -14.38
N SER A 35 -2.79 11.72 -13.84
CA SER A 35 -3.62 10.53 -13.82
C SER A 35 -4.00 10.02 -15.21
N SER A 36 -3.93 10.90 -16.20
CA SER A 36 -4.20 10.53 -17.60
C SER A 36 -3.05 9.80 -18.27
N LYS A 37 -1.88 9.75 -17.62
CA LYS A 37 -0.69 9.13 -18.19
C LYS A 37 -0.50 7.73 -17.62
N LYS A 38 0.11 6.85 -18.44
CA LYS A 38 0.48 5.52 -17.99
C LYS A 38 1.71 5.61 -17.07
N GLY A 39 1.89 4.60 -16.26
CA GLY A 39 3.06 4.54 -15.38
C GLY A 39 2.90 5.27 -14.07
N ARG A 40 1.74 5.86 -13.82
CA ARG A 40 1.48 6.55 -12.55
C ARG A 40 1.45 5.59 -11.38
N THR A 41 0.97 4.39 -11.60
CA THR A 41 0.89 3.37 -10.57
C THR A 41 1.67 2.14 -10.98
N GLU A 42 2.23 1.45 -9.99
CA GLU A 42 3.03 0.26 -10.23
C GLU A 42 2.83 -0.71 -9.07
N ILE A 43 2.67 -1.99 -9.40
CA ILE A 43 2.59 -3.04 -8.39
C ILE A 43 4.02 -3.39 -7.98
N ILE A 44 4.32 -3.20 -6.71
CA ILE A 44 5.68 -3.45 -6.18
C ILE A 44 5.83 -4.91 -5.74
N ARG A 45 4.83 -5.44 -5.07
CA ARG A 45 4.88 -6.81 -4.57
C ARG A 45 3.48 -7.35 -4.41
N GLU A 46 3.31 -8.65 -4.62
CA GLU A 46 2.01 -9.31 -4.52
C GLU A 46 2.06 -10.53 -3.61
N ASN A 47 0.90 -11.05 -3.28
CA ASN A 47 0.75 -12.27 -2.49
C ASN A 47 1.40 -12.18 -1.10
N LEU A 48 1.24 -11.03 -0.46
CA LEU A 48 1.81 -10.80 0.85
C LEU A 48 0.75 -10.94 1.93
N GLU A 49 1.16 -11.43 3.09
CA GLU A 49 0.36 -11.30 4.28
C GLU A 49 0.34 -9.82 4.68
N TYR A 50 -0.72 -9.40 5.37
CA TYR A 50 -0.88 -8.00 5.72
C TYR A 50 0.35 -7.45 6.47
N ASP A 51 0.85 -8.20 7.46
CA ASP A 51 2.00 -7.78 8.25
C ASP A 51 3.23 -7.58 7.39
N LYS A 52 3.41 -8.45 6.40
CA LYS A 52 4.55 -8.35 5.49
C LYS A 52 4.42 -7.14 4.57
N ALA A 53 3.20 -6.83 4.16
CA ALA A 53 2.96 -5.63 3.34
C ALA A 53 3.29 -4.36 4.14
N VAL A 54 2.89 -4.32 5.41
CA VAL A 54 3.21 -3.18 6.28
C VAL A 54 4.72 -3.05 6.47
N GLU A 55 5.42 -4.15 6.71
CA GLU A 55 6.87 -4.14 6.84
C GLU A 55 7.55 -3.59 5.58
N LEU A 56 7.07 -4.02 4.42
CA LEU A 56 7.63 -3.57 3.15
C LEU A 56 7.49 -2.07 2.98
N ILE A 57 6.32 -1.54 3.28
CA ILE A 57 6.07 -0.10 3.18
C ILE A 57 6.96 0.67 4.15
N ASN A 58 7.08 0.19 5.37
CA ASN A 58 7.93 0.84 6.36
C ASN A 58 9.39 0.85 5.91
N GLY A 59 9.82 -0.22 5.26
CA GLY A 59 11.17 -0.27 4.69
C GLY A 59 11.39 0.76 3.61
N PHE A 60 10.44 0.91 2.70
CA PHE A 60 10.54 1.93 1.66
C PHE A 60 10.57 3.34 2.26
N ASN A 61 9.74 3.60 3.25
CA ASN A 61 9.72 4.90 3.89
C ASN A 61 11.04 5.22 4.59
N ALA A 62 11.63 4.24 5.23
CA ALA A 62 12.92 4.41 5.90
C ALA A 62 14.01 4.77 4.91
N VAL A 63 14.02 4.11 3.74
CA VAL A 63 15.04 4.33 2.72
C VAL A 63 14.83 5.68 2.02
N GLU A 64 13.59 6.01 1.69
CA GLU A 64 13.28 7.22 0.92
C GLU A 64 13.10 8.46 1.78
N GLY A 65 12.96 8.29 3.08
CA GLY A 65 12.70 9.42 3.97
C GLY A 65 11.34 10.05 3.78
N LYS A 66 10.41 9.36 3.14
CA LYS A 66 9.09 9.88 2.81
C LYS A 66 8.02 9.04 3.49
N SER A 67 7.94 9.16 4.78
CA SER A 67 7.04 8.31 5.55
C SER A 67 5.67 8.92 5.81
N GLN A 68 5.55 10.24 5.72
CA GLN A 68 4.34 10.91 6.19
C GLN A 68 3.09 10.53 5.41
N GLY A 69 3.15 10.60 4.09
CA GLY A 69 1.98 10.30 3.26
C GLY A 69 1.49 8.87 3.44
N ILE A 70 2.42 7.91 3.46
CA ILE A 70 2.04 6.52 3.60
C ILE A 70 1.52 6.22 5.00
N ARG A 71 2.08 6.89 6.02
CA ARG A 71 1.58 6.72 7.38
C ARG A 71 0.13 7.16 7.52
N GLU A 72 -0.21 8.26 6.87
CA GLU A 72 -1.58 8.74 6.91
C GLU A 72 -2.54 7.73 6.30
N GLU A 73 -2.16 7.12 5.19
CA GLU A 73 -2.99 6.12 4.55
C GLU A 73 -3.21 4.91 5.44
N VAL A 74 -2.14 4.36 5.98
CA VAL A 74 -2.22 3.18 6.83
C VAL A 74 -2.96 3.50 8.13
N ALA A 75 -2.68 4.64 8.74
CA ALA A 75 -3.34 5.04 9.97
C ALA A 75 -4.84 5.26 9.76
N ARG A 76 -5.21 5.85 8.62
CA ARG A 76 -6.61 6.06 8.31
C ARG A 76 -7.36 4.74 8.20
N GLN A 77 -6.76 3.77 7.54
CA GLN A 77 -7.33 2.44 7.44
C GLN A 77 -7.54 1.81 8.80
N LYS A 78 -6.55 1.95 9.68
CA LYS A 78 -6.67 1.42 11.04
C LYS A 78 -7.76 2.11 11.84
N ASN A 79 -7.94 3.40 11.63
CA ASN A 79 -8.94 4.16 12.36
C ASN A 79 -10.36 3.85 11.90
N GLU A 80 -10.52 3.31 10.73
CA GLU A 80 -11.81 2.93 10.20
C GLU A 80 -12.32 1.60 10.75
N LEU A 81 -11.48 0.90 11.46
CA LEU A 81 -11.89 -0.35 12.12
C LEU A 81 -12.60 -0.07 13.47
#